data_3c50e162de1816f499f530baaaffc4b6
#
_entry.id   3c50e162de1816f499f530baaaffc4b6
#
_cell.length_a   1.000
_cell.length_b   1.000
_cell.length_c   1.000
_cell.angle_alpha   90.00
_cell.angle_beta   90.00
_cell.angle_gamma   90.00
#
_symmetry.space_group_name_H-M   'P 1'
#
loop_
_entity.id
_entity.type
_entity.pdbx_description
1 polymer ?
#
loop_
_entity_poly.entity_id
_entity_poly.type
_entity_poly.pdbx_seq_one_letter_code
_entity_poly.pdbx_strand_id
1 'polypeptide(L)'
;MSTQATLTEGDWRPSRLSYTNSTLREIEQEKPSRGIRLTERQGVALREDVRDWATIEGDLPVTWARAERQFLRYDQEARETANVFENTETGETATSPVSHRFQPEYREMWYAKFNDLLRAAQDRWPVVHTTMLGLTASSTPEGDRQAPVDHWTDCDASNDAVKQALRRLKDRLGDAVCIEFVEAHPGGGTNDGYLHKHPVIISGQRVPDRLLQPVLNAHVNNSPNAEHDAHDPERCVSRNRVASRKNADNATEEVIGNLPAYLAGYLLDYGEDLEELPEAQLAGATTMWATGAQSVRPDQRAQQWMKLEDDDDEPSPWELAGVERDGEFIPADPDSTGGVSRFTTSWDPPD
;
A
#
# COMPACT_ATOMS: atom_id res chain seq x y z
N MET A 1 12.27 1.53 -43.88
CA MET A 1 10.82 1.40 -44.14
C MET A 1 10.15 1.30 -42.75
N SER A 2 9.58 2.41 -42.32
CA SER A 2 8.91 2.50 -40.99
C SER A 2 7.47 2.06 -41.16
N THR A 3 7.10 0.97 -40.53
CA THR A 3 5.71 0.49 -40.50
C THR A 3 4.99 1.30 -39.42
N GLN A 4 4.23 2.31 -39.85
CA GLN A 4 3.21 2.93 -39.00
C GLN A 4 2.14 1.90 -38.69
N ALA A 5 2.01 1.52 -37.42
CA ALA A 5 0.86 0.78 -36.94
C ALA A 5 -0.38 1.68 -37.01
N THR A 6 -1.30 1.33 -37.90
CA THR A 6 -2.60 1.98 -37.98
C THR A 6 -3.42 1.51 -36.78
N LEU A 7 -3.66 2.41 -35.83
CA LEU A 7 -4.63 2.19 -34.76
C LEU A 7 -6.01 2.01 -35.36
N THR A 8 -6.61 0.86 -35.18
CA THR A 8 -7.99 0.58 -35.58
C THR A 8 -8.95 1.35 -34.65
N GLU A 9 -9.97 1.98 -35.21
CA GLU A 9 -11.02 2.80 -34.59
C GLU A 9 -11.85 2.09 -33.50
N GLY A 10 -11.44 0.90 -33.01
CA GLY A 10 -12.22 0.04 -32.13
C GLY A 10 -11.89 0.10 -30.62
N ASP A 11 -10.80 0.76 -30.19
CA ASP A 11 -10.29 0.64 -28.81
C ASP A 11 -10.19 1.96 -28.03
N TRP A 12 -10.83 3.03 -28.50
CA TRP A 12 -10.87 4.25 -27.70
C TRP A 12 -11.84 4.10 -26.54
N ARG A 13 -11.31 3.82 -25.35
CA ARG A 13 -12.06 3.94 -24.09
C ARG A 13 -11.82 5.35 -23.53
N PRO A 14 -12.88 6.09 -23.15
CA PRO A 14 -12.67 7.36 -22.48
C PRO A 14 -11.89 7.14 -21.18
N SER A 15 -10.95 8.07 -20.88
CA SER A 15 -10.24 8.09 -19.61
C SER A 15 -11.24 8.02 -18.44
N ARG A 16 -10.94 7.23 -17.42
CA ARG A 16 -11.77 7.13 -16.20
C ARG A 16 -11.89 8.48 -15.48
N LEU A 17 -10.90 9.37 -15.66
CA LEU A 17 -10.95 10.75 -15.17
C LEU A 17 -12.08 11.57 -15.81
N SER A 18 -12.41 11.29 -17.05
CA SER A 18 -13.48 11.99 -17.79
C SER A 18 -14.89 11.43 -17.53
N TYR A 19 -15.03 10.41 -16.67
CA TYR A 19 -16.34 9.80 -16.40
C TYR A 19 -17.29 10.81 -15.77
N THR A 20 -18.40 11.06 -16.50
CA THR A 20 -19.51 11.85 -16.00
C THR A 20 -20.29 11.07 -14.93
N ASN A 21 -21.15 11.76 -14.18
CA ASN A 21 -22.05 11.09 -13.23
C ASN A 21 -22.99 10.08 -13.91
N SER A 22 -23.38 10.28 -15.20
CA SER A 22 -24.14 9.30 -15.97
C SER A 22 -23.31 8.05 -16.29
N THR A 23 -22.08 8.23 -16.74
CA THR A 23 -21.15 7.12 -17.03
C THR A 23 -20.86 6.31 -15.77
N LEU A 24 -20.64 6.95 -14.63
CA LEU A 24 -20.45 6.25 -13.34
C LEU A 24 -21.67 5.42 -12.96
N ARG A 25 -22.90 5.93 -13.15
CA ARG A 25 -24.12 5.18 -12.87
C ARG A 25 -24.25 3.95 -13.79
N GLU A 26 -23.85 4.06 -15.04
CA GLU A 26 -23.84 2.93 -16.00
C GLU A 26 -22.84 1.86 -15.51
N ILE A 27 -21.62 2.26 -15.13
CA ILE A 27 -20.61 1.35 -14.58
C ILE A 27 -21.12 0.65 -13.31
N GLU A 28 -21.72 1.39 -12.39
CA GLU A 28 -22.30 0.86 -11.17
C GLU A 28 -23.41 -0.16 -11.42
N GLN A 29 -24.18 0.01 -12.50
CA GLN A 29 -25.22 -0.95 -12.91
C GLN A 29 -24.65 -2.19 -13.61
N GLU A 30 -23.64 -2.02 -14.48
CA GLU A 30 -23.00 -3.14 -15.18
C GLU A 30 -22.11 -3.96 -14.26
N LYS A 31 -21.50 -3.31 -13.25
CA LYS A 31 -20.60 -3.92 -12.28
C LYS A 31 -21.10 -3.66 -10.85
N PRO A 32 -21.99 -4.48 -10.33
CA PRO A 32 -22.57 -4.28 -8.99
C PRO A 32 -21.52 -4.15 -7.87
N SER A 33 -20.34 -4.78 -8.03
CA SER A 33 -19.23 -4.65 -7.08
C SER A 33 -18.69 -3.20 -7.01
N ARG A 34 -18.82 -2.42 -8.06
CA ARG A 34 -18.38 -1.01 -8.12
C ARG A 34 -19.43 -0.03 -7.62
N GLY A 35 -20.70 -0.44 -7.64
CA GLY A 35 -21.81 0.30 -7.05
C GLY A 35 -21.92 0.17 -5.53
N ILE A 36 -21.10 -0.68 -4.89
CA ILE A 36 -21.07 -0.81 -3.43
C ILE A 36 -20.57 0.51 -2.83
N ARG A 37 -21.19 0.93 -1.73
CA ARG A 37 -20.72 2.09 -0.95
C ARG A 37 -19.30 1.84 -0.47
N LEU A 38 -18.51 2.89 -0.42
CA LEU A 38 -17.14 2.83 0.08
C LEU A 38 -17.10 2.39 1.56
N THR A 39 -18.05 2.89 2.36
CA THR A 39 -18.33 2.48 3.74
C THR A 39 -19.82 2.62 4.05
N GLU A 40 -20.36 1.77 4.90
CA GLU A 40 -21.71 1.87 5.48
C GLU A 40 -21.68 2.29 6.95
N ARG A 41 -20.49 2.25 7.57
CA ARG A 41 -20.30 2.57 8.99
C ARG A 41 -20.03 4.06 9.17
N GLN A 42 -20.64 4.62 10.22
CA GLN A 42 -20.32 5.98 10.67
C GLN A 42 -19.04 5.99 11.51
N GLY A 43 -18.26 7.06 11.43
CA GLY A 43 -17.08 7.24 12.27
C GLY A 43 -15.87 6.40 11.88
N VAL A 44 -15.87 5.79 10.70
CA VAL A 44 -14.71 5.10 10.16
C VAL A 44 -13.62 6.14 9.83
N ALA A 45 -12.37 5.79 10.11
CA ALA A 45 -11.23 6.63 9.77
C ALA A 45 -11.05 6.66 8.25
N LEU A 46 -11.41 7.78 7.63
CA LEU A 46 -11.11 8.11 6.25
C LEU A 46 -10.15 9.29 6.21
N ARG A 47 -9.42 9.43 5.12
CA ARG A 47 -8.68 10.66 4.82
C ARG A 47 -9.65 11.84 4.86
N GLU A 48 -9.14 13.00 5.25
CA GLU A 48 -9.95 14.20 5.41
C GLU A 48 -10.60 14.63 4.10
N ASP A 49 -9.81 14.65 3.03
CA ASP A 49 -10.27 14.95 1.67
C ASP A 49 -11.38 14.00 1.18
N VAL A 50 -11.28 12.70 1.48
CA VAL A 50 -12.33 11.72 1.14
C VAL A 50 -13.60 11.96 1.97
N ARG A 51 -13.44 12.24 3.26
CA ARG A 51 -14.57 12.51 4.17
C ARG A 51 -15.32 13.78 3.79
N ASP A 52 -14.58 14.84 3.46
CA ASP A 52 -15.15 16.12 3.10
C ASP A 52 -15.89 16.03 1.76
N TRP A 53 -15.29 15.37 0.79
CA TRP A 53 -15.96 15.11 -0.48
C TRP A 53 -17.22 14.25 -0.33
N ALA A 54 -17.22 13.23 0.52
CA ALA A 54 -18.39 12.42 0.84
C ALA A 54 -19.54 13.27 1.45
N THR A 55 -19.19 14.41 2.06
CA THR A 55 -20.17 15.35 2.65
C THR A 55 -20.64 16.39 1.64
N ILE A 56 -19.77 16.80 0.69
CA ILE A 56 -20.05 17.87 -0.29
C ILE A 56 -20.93 17.37 -1.45
N GLU A 57 -20.76 16.12 -1.91
CA GLU A 57 -21.63 15.59 -2.98
C GLU A 57 -23.09 15.34 -2.55
N GLY A 58 -23.48 15.80 -1.38
CA GLY A 58 -24.85 15.79 -0.88
C GLY A 58 -25.37 14.39 -0.60
N ASP A 59 -26.64 14.11 -0.95
CA ASP A 59 -27.34 12.88 -0.62
C ASP A 59 -26.86 11.64 -1.44
N LEU A 60 -25.83 11.77 -2.28
CA LEU A 60 -25.35 10.64 -3.07
C LEU A 60 -24.30 9.84 -2.29
N PRO A 61 -24.50 8.53 -2.15
CA PRO A 61 -23.50 7.68 -1.49
C PRO A 61 -22.21 7.67 -2.29
N VAL A 62 -21.07 7.78 -1.60
CA VAL A 62 -19.76 7.54 -2.21
C VAL A 62 -19.62 6.05 -2.46
N THR A 63 -19.68 5.67 -3.74
CA THR A 63 -19.44 4.31 -4.18
C THR A 63 -17.95 4.06 -4.42
N TRP A 64 -17.58 2.79 -4.54
CA TRP A 64 -16.19 2.44 -4.86
C TRP A 64 -15.73 3.06 -6.19
N ALA A 65 -16.58 3.05 -7.24
CA ALA A 65 -16.26 3.66 -8.54
C ALA A 65 -16.03 5.18 -8.43
N ARG A 66 -16.80 5.86 -7.59
CA ARG A 66 -16.63 7.32 -7.36
C ARG A 66 -15.34 7.62 -6.61
N ALA A 67 -15.02 6.82 -5.60
CA ALA A 67 -13.75 6.93 -4.88
C ALA A 67 -12.55 6.64 -5.79
N GLU A 68 -12.68 5.67 -6.73
CA GLU A 68 -11.65 5.36 -7.72
C GLU A 68 -11.36 6.57 -8.62
N ARG A 69 -12.39 7.23 -9.15
CA ARG A 69 -12.22 8.46 -9.93
C ARG A 69 -11.51 9.56 -9.14
N GLN A 70 -11.85 9.72 -7.86
CA GLN A 70 -11.22 10.73 -7.01
C GLN A 70 -9.76 10.39 -6.70
N PHE A 71 -9.45 9.12 -6.51
CA PHE A 71 -8.08 8.64 -6.34
C PHE A 71 -7.21 8.92 -7.57
N LEU A 72 -7.74 8.67 -8.78
CA LEU A 72 -7.05 8.99 -10.03
C LEU A 72 -6.76 10.50 -10.17
N ARG A 73 -7.72 11.36 -9.80
CA ARG A 73 -7.49 12.80 -9.78
C ARG A 73 -6.39 13.20 -8.79
N TYR A 74 -6.40 12.61 -7.61
CA TYR A 74 -5.34 12.83 -6.63
C TYR A 74 -3.95 12.47 -7.18
N ASP A 75 -3.83 11.34 -7.88
CA ASP A 75 -2.56 10.94 -8.51
C ASP A 75 -2.14 11.92 -9.60
N GLN A 76 -3.07 12.32 -10.48
CA GLN A 76 -2.80 13.30 -11.53
C GLN A 76 -2.32 14.63 -10.93
N GLU A 77 -3.02 15.17 -9.93
CA GLU A 77 -2.65 16.41 -9.27
C GLU A 77 -1.26 16.32 -8.62
N ALA A 78 -0.94 15.19 -7.99
CA ALA A 78 0.38 14.98 -7.41
C ALA A 78 1.50 14.98 -8.47
N ARG A 79 1.26 14.38 -9.63
CA ARG A 79 2.23 14.36 -10.75
C ARG A 79 2.44 15.73 -11.39
N GLU A 80 1.43 16.60 -11.35
CA GLU A 80 1.48 17.98 -11.85
C GLU A 80 2.04 18.97 -10.82
N THR A 81 2.38 18.51 -9.61
CA THR A 81 2.89 19.32 -8.51
C THR A 81 4.36 19.02 -8.24
N ALA A 82 5.17 20.05 -8.02
CA ALA A 82 6.55 19.92 -7.60
C ALA A 82 6.79 20.63 -6.25
N ASN A 83 7.54 19.98 -5.37
CA ASN A 83 8.09 20.64 -4.19
C ASN A 83 9.20 21.61 -4.62
N VAL A 84 9.21 22.80 -4.06
CA VAL A 84 10.26 23.81 -4.26
C VAL A 84 11.04 23.93 -2.96
N PHE A 85 12.32 23.65 -3.02
CA PHE A 85 13.26 23.80 -1.90
C PHE A 85 14.14 25.03 -2.13
N GLU A 86 14.49 25.71 -1.06
CA GLU A 86 15.46 26.79 -1.03
C GLU A 86 16.62 26.41 -0.14
N ASN A 87 17.83 26.64 -0.64
CA ASN A 87 19.05 26.51 0.14
C ASN A 87 19.20 27.76 1.01
N THR A 88 19.10 27.60 2.31
CA THR A 88 19.13 28.72 3.29
C THR A 88 20.49 29.43 3.37
N GLU A 89 21.55 28.82 2.87
CA GLU A 89 22.92 29.41 2.85
C GLU A 89 23.20 30.17 1.55
N THR A 90 22.71 29.66 0.40
CA THR A 90 23.04 30.23 -0.91
C THR A 90 21.88 30.98 -1.56
N GLY A 91 20.63 30.73 -1.14
CA GLY A 91 19.42 31.24 -1.77
C GLY A 91 19.09 30.57 -3.11
N GLU A 92 19.78 29.48 -3.45
CA GLU A 92 19.47 28.69 -4.64
C GLU A 92 18.18 27.91 -4.45
N THR A 93 17.40 27.74 -5.52
CA THR A 93 16.18 26.94 -5.51
C THR A 93 16.35 25.64 -6.30
N ALA A 94 15.73 24.57 -5.80
CA ALA A 94 15.64 23.28 -6.49
C ALA A 94 14.20 22.77 -6.45
N THR A 95 13.79 22.06 -7.50
CA THR A 95 12.47 21.45 -7.56
C THR A 95 12.56 19.92 -7.55
N SER A 96 11.61 19.27 -6.89
CA SER A 96 11.45 17.81 -6.90
C SER A 96 9.97 17.47 -7.10
N PRO A 97 9.62 16.53 -7.97
CA PRO A 97 8.24 16.07 -8.12
C PRO A 97 7.65 15.64 -6.78
N VAL A 98 6.36 15.91 -6.55
CA VAL A 98 5.66 15.35 -5.40
C VAL A 98 5.51 13.86 -5.61
N SER A 99 6.17 13.07 -4.76
CA SER A 99 6.07 11.62 -4.81
C SER A 99 5.10 11.09 -3.76
N HIS A 100 4.37 10.06 -4.11
CA HIS A 100 3.52 9.34 -3.18
C HIS A 100 3.61 7.81 -3.39
N ARG A 101 3.06 7.06 -2.45
CA ARG A 101 3.21 5.59 -2.40
C ARG A 101 2.54 4.80 -3.56
N PHE A 102 1.80 5.46 -4.44
CA PHE A 102 1.15 4.86 -5.61
C PHE A 102 1.89 5.18 -6.92
N GLN A 103 3.17 5.47 -6.84
CA GLN A 103 4.07 5.73 -7.96
C GLN A 103 5.17 4.68 -8.01
N PRO A 104 5.76 4.40 -9.19
CA PRO A 104 6.80 3.38 -9.37
C PRO A 104 8.01 3.57 -8.44
N GLU A 105 8.40 4.82 -8.20
CA GLU A 105 9.55 5.21 -7.37
C GLU A 105 9.43 4.70 -5.92
N TYR A 106 8.20 4.57 -5.41
CA TYR A 106 7.96 4.03 -4.09
C TYR A 106 8.38 2.55 -3.99
N ARG A 107 8.09 1.76 -5.02
CA ARG A 107 8.52 0.35 -5.09
C ARG A 107 10.03 0.24 -5.22
N GLU A 108 10.66 1.10 -6.02
CA GLU A 108 12.11 1.14 -6.19
C GLU A 108 12.82 1.50 -4.88
N MET A 109 12.32 2.51 -4.17
CA MET A 109 12.81 2.89 -2.84
C MET A 109 12.76 1.70 -1.86
N TRP A 110 11.64 0.98 -1.81
CA TRP A 110 11.51 -0.17 -0.93
C TRP A 110 12.41 -1.34 -1.36
N TYR A 111 12.56 -1.55 -2.66
CA TYR A 111 13.50 -2.56 -3.18
C TYR A 111 14.94 -2.28 -2.70
N ALA A 112 15.39 -1.04 -2.74
CA ALA A 112 16.69 -0.65 -2.19
C ALA A 112 16.79 -0.95 -0.69
N LYS A 113 15.79 -0.57 0.12
CA LYS A 113 15.74 -0.87 1.56
C LYS A 113 15.72 -2.38 1.86
N PHE A 114 15.06 -3.18 1.04
CA PHE A 114 15.06 -4.65 1.18
C PHE A 114 16.42 -5.26 0.83
N ASN A 115 17.24 -4.64 -0.03
CA ASN A 115 18.63 -5.05 -0.24
C ASN A 115 19.48 -4.88 1.04
N ASP A 116 19.32 -3.76 1.75
CA ASP A 116 20.04 -3.53 3.00
C ASP A 116 19.57 -4.48 4.10
N LEU A 117 18.26 -4.72 4.17
CA LEU A 117 17.68 -5.74 5.05
C LEU A 117 18.28 -7.14 4.79
N LEU A 118 18.41 -7.54 3.51
CA LEU A 118 19.01 -8.82 3.15
C LEU A 118 20.48 -8.89 3.56
N ARG A 119 21.26 -7.81 3.33
CA ARG A 119 22.65 -7.75 3.77
C ARG A 119 22.75 -7.91 5.28
N ALA A 120 21.98 -7.14 6.04
CA ALA A 120 21.94 -7.21 7.50
C ALA A 120 21.54 -8.62 8.02
N ALA A 121 20.62 -9.30 7.35
CA ALA A 121 20.20 -10.65 7.69
C ALA A 121 21.30 -11.68 7.39
N GLN A 122 21.98 -11.56 6.24
CA GLN A 122 23.08 -12.47 5.83
C GLN A 122 24.34 -12.32 6.68
N ASP A 123 24.59 -11.13 7.23
CA ASP A 123 25.69 -10.89 8.16
C ASP A 123 25.44 -11.53 9.55
N ARG A 124 24.16 -11.69 9.92
CA ARG A 124 23.75 -12.28 11.20
C ARG A 124 23.57 -13.78 11.16
N TRP A 125 23.09 -14.31 10.04
CA TRP A 125 22.71 -15.71 9.96
C TRP A 125 23.33 -16.42 8.75
N PRO A 126 23.88 -17.62 8.95
CA PRO A 126 24.41 -18.42 7.84
C PRO A 126 23.30 -18.87 6.88
N VAL A 127 22.06 -18.93 7.35
CA VAL A 127 20.87 -19.26 6.55
C VAL A 127 19.75 -18.29 6.95
N VAL A 128 19.15 -17.67 5.96
CA VAL A 128 18.00 -16.78 6.14
C VAL A 128 16.72 -17.52 5.77
N HIS A 129 15.72 -17.45 6.61
CA HIS A 129 14.39 -18.00 6.39
C HIS A 129 13.34 -16.88 6.39
N THR A 130 12.32 -17.03 5.55
CA THR A 130 11.11 -16.22 5.59
C THR A 130 9.92 -17.08 6.00
N THR A 131 9.02 -16.50 6.77
CA THR A 131 7.72 -17.09 7.09
C THR A 131 6.67 -16.00 6.90
N MET A 132 5.79 -16.19 5.93
CA MET A 132 4.69 -15.27 5.63
C MET A 132 3.38 -15.83 6.18
N LEU A 133 2.56 -14.95 6.73
CA LEU A 133 1.20 -15.24 7.18
C LEU A 133 0.20 -14.51 6.28
N GLY A 134 -0.85 -15.20 5.83
CA GLY A 134 -2.01 -14.56 5.21
C GLY A 134 -3.07 -14.25 6.28
N LEU A 135 -3.33 -12.97 6.55
CA LEU A 135 -4.32 -12.53 7.50
C LEU A 135 -5.42 -11.77 6.76
N THR A 136 -6.62 -12.32 6.72
CA THR A 136 -7.75 -11.79 5.96
C THR A 136 -9.05 -11.83 6.79
N ALA A 137 -10.06 -11.10 6.32
CA ALA A 137 -11.43 -11.19 6.80
C ALA A 137 -12.35 -11.61 5.64
N SER A 138 -13.54 -12.11 5.92
CA SER A 138 -14.53 -12.40 4.90
C SER A 138 -15.03 -11.10 4.26
N SER A 139 -15.03 -11.02 2.94
CA SER A 139 -15.66 -9.92 2.19
C SER A 139 -17.17 -10.10 2.02
N THR A 140 -17.67 -11.27 2.38
CA THR A 140 -19.09 -11.63 2.27
C THR A 140 -19.60 -12.23 3.60
N PRO A 141 -19.48 -11.50 4.74
CA PRO A 141 -20.04 -11.98 5.98
C PRO A 141 -21.54 -12.16 5.81
N GLU A 142 -22.05 -13.29 6.34
CA GLU A 142 -23.49 -13.64 6.25
C GLU A 142 -24.04 -13.76 4.81
N GLY A 143 -23.15 -13.82 3.79
CA GLY A 143 -23.50 -14.00 2.37
C GLY A 143 -23.59 -12.68 1.59
N ASP A 144 -23.66 -11.54 2.24
CA ASP A 144 -23.73 -10.24 1.61
C ASP A 144 -22.32 -9.60 1.48
N ARG A 145 -22.08 -8.92 0.35
CA ARG A 145 -20.80 -8.27 0.09
C ARG A 145 -20.66 -7.03 0.96
N GLN A 146 -19.62 -6.99 1.78
CA GLN A 146 -19.30 -5.89 2.67
C GLN A 146 -18.70 -4.68 1.91
N ALA A 147 -18.92 -3.46 2.41
CA ALA A 147 -18.24 -2.28 1.91
C ALA A 147 -16.70 -2.40 2.11
N PRO A 148 -15.87 -1.97 1.13
CA PRO A 148 -14.43 -2.26 1.15
C PRO A 148 -13.68 -1.63 2.34
N VAL A 149 -14.08 -0.44 2.77
CA VAL A 149 -13.48 0.20 3.96
C VAL A 149 -13.92 -0.49 5.25
N ASP A 150 -15.15 -0.98 5.32
CA ASP A 150 -15.66 -1.72 6.47
C ASP A 150 -14.95 -3.07 6.61
N HIS A 151 -14.74 -3.77 5.48
CA HIS A 151 -13.93 -4.98 5.42
C HIS A 151 -12.50 -4.73 5.92
N TRP A 152 -11.85 -3.67 5.40
CA TRP A 152 -10.50 -3.33 5.85
C TRP A 152 -10.46 -3.00 7.34
N THR A 153 -11.45 -2.26 7.85
CA THR A 153 -11.59 -1.93 9.27
C THR A 153 -11.68 -3.21 10.11
N ASP A 154 -12.45 -4.20 9.68
CA ASP A 154 -12.57 -5.48 10.35
C ASP A 154 -11.27 -6.29 10.30
N CYS A 155 -10.61 -6.33 9.15
CA CYS A 155 -9.32 -7.00 9.00
C CYS A 155 -8.23 -6.34 9.87
N ASP A 156 -8.19 -5.00 9.93
CA ASP A 156 -7.18 -4.25 10.68
C ASP A 156 -7.50 -4.14 12.19
N ALA A 157 -8.73 -4.47 12.63
CA ALA A 157 -9.14 -4.46 14.05
C ALA A 157 -8.23 -5.34 14.93
N SER A 158 -7.66 -6.39 14.37
CA SER A 158 -6.73 -7.29 15.07
C SER A 158 -5.29 -6.75 15.20
N ASN A 159 -4.98 -5.60 14.60
CA ASN A 159 -3.59 -5.12 14.41
C ASN A 159 -2.76 -5.09 15.70
N ASP A 160 -3.30 -4.52 16.77
CA ASP A 160 -2.56 -4.41 18.04
C ASP A 160 -2.32 -5.79 18.70
N ALA A 161 -3.31 -6.68 18.65
CA ALA A 161 -3.19 -8.03 19.18
C ALA A 161 -2.15 -8.85 18.38
N VAL A 162 -2.17 -8.74 17.05
CA VAL A 162 -1.20 -9.38 16.14
C VAL A 162 0.20 -8.83 16.37
N LYS A 163 0.39 -7.51 16.45
CA LYS A 163 1.69 -6.90 16.76
C LYS A 163 2.24 -7.38 18.12
N GLN A 164 1.39 -7.49 19.13
CA GLN A 164 1.80 -8.00 20.43
C GLN A 164 2.21 -9.48 20.37
N ALA A 165 1.46 -10.31 19.62
CA ALA A 165 1.79 -11.72 19.43
C ALA A 165 3.09 -11.90 18.63
N LEU A 166 3.29 -11.11 17.57
CA LEU A 166 4.53 -11.07 16.77
C LEU A 166 5.73 -10.63 17.62
N ARG A 167 5.57 -9.66 18.52
CA ARG A 167 6.65 -9.26 19.44
C ARG A 167 7.09 -10.44 20.33
N ARG A 168 6.12 -11.14 20.93
CA ARG A 168 6.41 -12.34 21.76
C ARG A 168 7.05 -13.46 20.96
N LEU A 169 6.64 -13.64 19.68
CA LEU A 169 7.26 -14.59 18.78
C LEU A 169 8.71 -14.24 18.51
N LYS A 170 9.00 -12.98 18.18
CA LYS A 170 10.37 -12.50 17.93
C LYS A 170 11.26 -12.63 19.16
N ASP A 171 10.76 -12.37 20.37
CA ASP A 171 11.49 -12.57 21.61
C ASP A 171 11.95 -14.03 21.78
N ARG A 172 11.13 -14.99 21.31
CA ARG A 172 11.49 -16.42 21.34
C ARG A 172 12.45 -16.84 20.23
N LEU A 173 12.45 -16.14 19.10
CA LEU A 173 13.33 -16.40 17.97
C LEU A 173 14.68 -15.67 18.08
N GLY A 174 14.79 -14.69 18.98
CA GLY A 174 15.96 -13.85 19.13
C GLY A 174 15.95 -12.67 18.16
N ASP A 175 16.87 -12.66 17.18
CA ASP A 175 17.07 -11.50 16.29
C ASP A 175 16.08 -11.39 15.10
N ALA A 176 14.97 -12.11 15.10
CA ALA A 176 13.99 -12.04 14.01
C ALA A 176 13.40 -10.63 13.84
N VAL A 177 13.10 -10.28 12.60
CA VAL A 177 12.41 -9.04 12.20
C VAL A 177 11.10 -9.36 11.50
N CYS A 178 10.18 -8.39 11.45
CA CYS A 178 8.90 -8.54 10.79
C CYS A 178 8.60 -7.31 9.93
N ILE A 179 8.10 -7.56 8.72
CA ILE A 179 7.52 -6.55 7.83
C ILE A 179 6.11 -7.00 7.51
N GLU A 180 5.13 -6.14 7.76
CA GLU A 180 3.75 -6.38 7.34
C GLU A 180 3.51 -5.68 6.00
N PHE A 181 2.98 -6.42 5.05
CA PHE A 181 2.48 -5.90 3.77
C PHE A 181 0.97 -5.86 3.81
N VAL A 182 0.41 -4.85 3.16
CA VAL A 182 -1.03 -4.74 2.88
C VAL A 182 -1.18 -4.71 1.38
N GLU A 183 -1.95 -5.63 0.85
CA GLU A 183 -2.20 -5.73 -0.58
C GLU A 183 -3.67 -6.02 -0.88
N ALA A 184 -4.07 -5.78 -2.12
CA ALA A 184 -5.39 -6.13 -2.62
C ALA A 184 -5.40 -7.58 -3.13
N HIS A 185 -6.47 -8.30 -2.89
CA HIS A 185 -6.68 -9.56 -3.58
C HIS A 185 -6.69 -9.34 -5.10
N PRO A 186 -5.89 -10.13 -5.85
CA PRO A 186 -5.90 -10.05 -7.31
C PRO A 186 -7.26 -10.47 -7.87
N GLY A 187 -7.56 -10.07 -9.10
CA GLY A 187 -8.83 -10.38 -9.75
C GLY A 187 -9.13 -11.88 -9.89
N GLY A 188 -10.39 -12.22 -10.11
CA GLY A 188 -10.89 -13.56 -10.40
C GLY A 188 -11.68 -14.25 -9.29
N GLY A 189 -12.02 -13.56 -8.20
CA GLY A 189 -12.77 -14.12 -7.08
C GLY A 189 -13.76 -13.17 -6.42
N THR A 190 -14.37 -13.62 -5.33
CA THR A 190 -15.32 -12.80 -4.54
C THR A 190 -14.63 -11.69 -3.75
N ASN A 191 -13.31 -11.84 -3.49
CA ASN A 191 -12.51 -10.91 -2.69
C ASN A 191 -11.73 -9.89 -3.54
N ASP A 192 -12.02 -9.78 -4.85
CA ASP A 192 -11.31 -8.90 -5.77
C ASP A 192 -11.25 -7.46 -5.27
N GLY A 193 -10.03 -6.93 -5.11
CA GLY A 193 -9.78 -5.58 -4.64
C GLY A 193 -9.90 -5.36 -3.13
N TYR A 194 -10.35 -6.36 -2.37
CA TYR A 194 -10.36 -6.26 -0.91
C TYR A 194 -8.96 -6.40 -0.33
N LEU A 195 -8.67 -5.61 0.70
CA LEU A 195 -7.35 -5.58 1.32
C LEU A 195 -7.16 -6.73 2.31
N HIS A 196 -5.96 -7.25 2.38
CA HIS A 196 -5.52 -8.22 3.37
C HIS A 196 -4.07 -7.96 3.80
N LYS A 197 -3.61 -8.64 4.84
CA LYS A 197 -2.29 -8.42 5.44
C LYS A 197 -1.39 -9.63 5.31
N HIS A 198 -0.12 -9.37 5.04
CA HIS A 198 0.93 -10.37 4.99
C HIS A 198 2.09 -9.98 5.92
N PRO A 199 2.04 -10.34 7.22
CA PRO A 199 3.24 -10.29 8.04
C PRO A 199 4.28 -11.30 7.54
N VAL A 200 5.46 -10.80 7.17
CA VAL A 200 6.62 -11.59 6.76
C VAL A 200 7.67 -11.54 7.87
N ILE A 201 7.94 -12.69 8.46
CA ILE A 201 8.95 -12.87 9.51
C ILE A 201 10.24 -13.35 8.86
N ILE A 202 11.34 -12.64 9.08
CA ILE A 202 12.68 -12.97 8.59
C ILE A 202 13.53 -13.37 9.79
N SER A 203 14.14 -14.55 9.72
CA SER A 203 14.85 -15.15 10.85
C SER A 203 15.96 -16.10 10.40
N GLY A 204 16.91 -16.43 11.30
CA GLY A 204 17.96 -17.42 11.07
C GLY A 204 17.51 -18.88 11.18
N GLN A 205 16.24 -19.12 11.46
CA GLN A 205 15.70 -20.48 11.62
C GLN A 205 14.25 -20.56 11.11
N ARG A 206 13.85 -21.75 10.69
CA ARG A 206 12.46 -22.01 10.29
C ARG A 206 11.53 -21.87 11.50
N VAL A 207 10.45 -21.09 11.35
CA VAL A 207 9.45 -20.88 12.41
C VAL A 207 8.45 -22.04 12.41
N PRO A 208 8.32 -22.84 13.48
CA PRO A 208 7.35 -23.93 13.56
C PRO A 208 5.93 -23.42 13.85
N ASP A 209 4.91 -24.18 13.42
CA ASP A 209 3.48 -23.81 13.54
C ASP A 209 3.06 -23.46 14.96
N ARG A 210 3.54 -24.22 15.95
CA ARG A 210 3.26 -23.96 17.38
C ARG A 210 3.61 -22.55 17.85
N LEU A 211 4.57 -21.90 17.19
CA LEU A 211 4.95 -20.52 17.49
C LEU A 211 4.13 -19.50 16.72
N LEU A 212 3.55 -19.88 15.58
CA LEU A 212 2.68 -19.02 14.75
C LEU A 212 1.24 -19.03 15.25
N GLN A 213 0.77 -20.13 15.82
CA GLN A 213 -0.61 -20.28 16.28
C GLN A 213 -1.10 -19.11 17.17
N PRO A 214 -0.31 -18.58 18.14
CA PRO A 214 -0.73 -17.41 18.92
C PRO A 214 -0.94 -16.14 18.06
N VAL A 215 -0.22 -15.98 16.95
CA VAL A 215 -0.39 -14.84 16.03
C VAL A 215 -1.68 -15.00 15.23
N LEU A 216 -1.92 -16.19 14.68
CA LEU A 216 -3.15 -16.51 13.95
C LEU A 216 -4.38 -16.37 14.85
N ASN A 217 -4.33 -16.91 16.08
CA ASN A 217 -5.39 -16.77 17.05
C ASN A 217 -5.63 -15.29 17.45
N ALA A 218 -4.56 -14.49 17.55
CA ALA A 218 -4.71 -13.06 17.84
C ALA A 218 -5.46 -12.35 16.71
N HIS A 219 -5.24 -12.74 15.45
CA HIS A 219 -5.99 -12.20 14.33
C HIS A 219 -7.46 -12.64 14.41
N VAL A 220 -7.73 -13.93 14.41
CA VAL A 220 -9.11 -14.47 14.34
C VAL A 220 -9.97 -14.01 15.52
N ASN A 221 -9.41 -13.95 16.74
CA ASN A 221 -10.15 -13.54 17.92
C ASN A 221 -10.43 -12.03 18.00
N ASN A 222 -9.76 -11.20 17.18
CA ASN A 222 -9.89 -9.74 17.23
C ASN A 222 -10.30 -9.12 15.90
N SER A 223 -10.51 -9.91 14.86
CA SER A 223 -11.04 -9.50 13.56
C SER A 223 -12.45 -10.05 13.41
N PRO A 224 -13.50 -9.20 13.36
CA PRO A 224 -14.91 -9.63 13.42
C PRO A 224 -15.29 -10.70 12.38
N ASN A 225 -14.73 -10.63 11.20
CA ASN A 225 -15.10 -11.51 10.08
C ASN A 225 -13.95 -12.44 9.63
N ALA A 226 -12.96 -12.67 10.52
CA ALA A 226 -11.91 -13.65 10.26
C ALA A 226 -12.34 -15.04 10.75
N GLU A 227 -12.12 -16.06 9.91
CA GLU A 227 -12.52 -17.43 10.19
C GLU A 227 -11.32 -18.31 10.53
N HIS A 228 -11.46 -19.24 11.48
CA HIS A 228 -10.40 -20.17 11.87
C HIS A 228 -9.94 -21.05 10.71
N ASP A 229 -10.87 -21.54 9.88
CA ASP A 229 -10.54 -22.44 8.77
C ASP A 229 -9.70 -21.75 7.68
N ALA A 230 -9.89 -20.44 7.48
CA ALA A 230 -9.06 -19.65 6.56
C ALA A 230 -7.66 -19.41 7.12
N HIS A 231 -7.49 -19.46 8.45
CA HIS A 231 -6.25 -19.23 9.16
C HIS A 231 -5.61 -20.50 9.73
N ASP A 232 -5.92 -21.65 9.13
CA ASP A 232 -5.15 -22.89 9.36
C ASP A 232 -3.71 -22.71 8.81
N PRO A 233 -2.67 -23.06 9.58
CA PRO A 233 -1.28 -22.93 9.12
C PRO A 233 -0.98 -23.59 7.77
N GLU A 234 -1.67 -24.66 7.41
CA GLU A 234 -1.49 -25.32 6.10
C GLU A 234 -2.00 -24.46 4.93
N ARG A 235 -2.90 -23.52 5.20
CA ARG A 235 -3.52 -22.65 4.18
C ARG A 235 -2.94 -21.24 4.14
N CYS A 236 -2.63 -20.69 5.30
CA CYS A 236 -2.26 -19.27 5.42
C CYS A 236 -0.78 -19.02 5.72
N VAL A 237 0.06 -20.08 5.82
CA VAL A 237 1.48 -19.92 6.13
C VAL A 237 2.35 -20.43 4.98
N SER A 238 3.16 -19.53 4.43
CA SER A 238 4.21 -19.85 3.46
C SER A 238 5.59 -19.72 4.13
N ARG A 239 6.48 -20.68 3.86
CA ARG A 239 7.84 -20.72 4.41
C ARG A 239 8.85 -20.98 3.31
N ASN A 240 9.85 -20.10 3.25
CA ASN A 240 10.89 -20.22 2.27
C ASN A 240 12.27 -20.07 2.94
N ARG A 241 13.27 -20.62 2.29
CA ARG A 241 14.67 -20.36 2.58
C ARG A 241 15.21 -19.39 1.55
N VAL A 242 15.99 -18.42 1.97
CA VAL A 242 16.68 -17.52 1.04
C VAL A 242 17.98 -18.14 0.58
N ALA A 243 18.23 -18.14 -0.72
CA ALA A 243 19.49 -18.62 -1.28
C ALA A 243 20.67 -17.76 -0.79
N SER A 244 21.82 -18.39 -0.60
CA SER A 244 23.05 -17.63 -0.42
C SER A 244 23.41 -16.92 -1.72
N ARG A 245 24.19 -15.82 -1.65
CA ARG A 245 24.68 -15.09 -2.84
C ARG A 245 25.33 -16.00 -3.90
N LYS A 246 25.91 -17.15 -3.47
CA LYS A 246 26.58 -18.11 -4.37
C LYS A 246 25.62 -19.06 -5.09
N ASN A 247 24.40 -19.20 -4.62
CA ASN A 247 23.41 -20.19 -5.09
C ASN A 247 22.07 -19.56 -5.51
N ALA A 248 22.03 -18.25 -5.78
CA ALA A 248 20.80 -17.56 -6.15
C ALA A 248 20.16 -18.10 -7.45
N ASP A 249 21.00 -18.51 -8.40
CA ASP A 249 20.55 -19.03 -9.71
C ASP A 249 19.93 -20.44 -9.64
N ASN A 250 20.09 -21.15 -8.52
CA ASN A 250 19.56 -22.50 -8.30
C ASN A 250 18.31 -22.48 -7.40
N ALA A 251 17.53 -21.39 -7.44
CA ALA A 251 16.30 -21.27 -6.66
C ALA A 251 15.27 -22.33 -7.10
N THR A 252 14.63 -22.97 -6.10
CA THR A 252 13.46 -23.85 -6.27
C THR A 252 12.25 -23.19 -5.62
N GLU A 253 11.06 -23.78 -5.72
CA GLU A 253 9.85 -23.23 -5.08
C GLU A 253 10.00 -22.98 -3.56
N GLU A 254 10.87 -23.75 -2.89
CA GLU A 254 11.16 -23.58 -1.46
C GLU A 254 12.35 -22.65 -1.18
N VAL A 255 12.98 -22.10 -2.21
CA VAL A 255 14.18 -21.27 -2.11
C VAL A 255 13.98 -19.96 -2.87
N ILE A 256 13.94 -18.86 -2.14
CA ILE A 256 13.89 -17.50 -2.73
C ILE A 256 15.29 -17.15 -3.22
N GLY A 257 15.46 -16.97 -4.54
CA GLY A 257 16.74 -16.57 -5.15
C GLY A 257 17.08 -15.10 -4.85
N ASN A 258 16.06 -14.23 -4.83
CA ASN A 258 16.20 -12.80 -4.62
C ASN A 258 15.15 -12.31 -3.60
N LEU A 259 15.53 -12.18 -2.33
CA LEU A 259 14.62 -11.74 -1.27
C LEU A 259 14.09 -10.32 -1.51
N PRO A 260 14.89 -9.31 -1.91
CA PRO A 260 14.38 -7.98 -2.23
C PRO A 260 13.29 -7.99 -3.31
N ALA A 261 13.47 -8.74 -4.39
CA ALA A 261 12.46 -8.88 -5.43
C ALA A 261 11.20 -9.60 -4.93
N TYR A 262 11.37 -10.64 -4.11
CA TYR A 262 10.25 -11.35 -3.47
C TYR A 262 9.43 -10.42 -2.58
N LEU A 263 10.07 -9.61 -1.73
CA LEU A 263 9.39 -8.65 -0.85
C LEU A 263 8.76 -7.50 -1.65
N ALA A 264 9.46 -6.97 -2.65
CA ALA A 264 8.93 -5.93 -3.52
C ALA A 264 7.75 -6.43 -4.39
N GLY A 265 7.62 -7.75 -4.58
CA GLY A 265 6.48 -8.37 -5.25
C GLY A 265 5.15 -8.19 -4.53
N TYR A 266 5.16 -7.92 -3.20
CA TYR A 266 3.96 -7.58 -2.42
C TYR A 266 3.56 -6.10 -2.55
N LEU A 267 4.42 -5.28 -3.14
CA LEU A 267 4.07 -3.91 -3.51
C LEU A 267 3.49 -3.93 -4.91
N LEU A 268 2.35 -3.32 -5.08
CA LEU A 268 1.76 -3.16 -6.40
C LEU A 268 2.75 -2.42 -7.31
N ASP A 269 2.87 -2.91 -8.52
CA ASP A 269 3.55 -2.20 -9.60
C ASP A 269 2.54 -1.24 -10.21
N TYR A 270 2.55 -0.01 -9.71
CA TYR A 270 1.55 0.98 -10.10
C TYR A 270 1.76 1.51 -11.54
N GLY A 271 2.90 1.21 -12.18
CA GLY A 271 3.19 1.71 -13.51
C GLY A 271 3.26 3.25 -13.57
N GLU A 272 3.37 3.77 -14.78
CA GLU A 272 3.33 5.22 -15.02
C GLU A 272 1.89 5.77 -15.04
N ASP A 273 0.89 4.92 -15.29
CA ASP A 273 -0.51 5.28 -15.38
C ASP A 273 -1.37 4.34 -14.53
N LEU A 274 -1.99 4.88 -13.49
CA LEU A 274 -2.89 4.12 -12.62
C LEU A 274 -4.16 3.64 -13.35
N GLU A 275 -4.56 4.30 -14.44
CA GLU A 275 -5.72 3.87 -15.23
C GLU A 275 -5.50 2.54 -15.94
N GLU A 276 -4.24 2.17 -16.19
CA GLU A 276 -3.87 0.88 -16.82
C GLU A 276 -3.89 -0.30 -15.83
N LEU A 277 -3.97 -0.03 -14.53
CA LEU A 277 -4.02 -1.09 -13.53
C LEU A 277 -5.19 -2.05 -13.75
N PRO A 278 -4.98 -3.36 -13.48
CA PRO A 278 -6.08 -4.29 -13.35
C PRO A 278 -7.13 -3.77 -12.37
N GLU A 279 -8.39 -3.94 -12.70
CA GLU A 279 -9.52 -3.36 -11.97
C GLU A 279 -9.51 -3.68 -10.47
N ALA A 280 -9.16 -4.91 -10.08
CA ALA A 280 -9.06 -5.31 -8.68
C ALA A 280 -7.93 -4.59 -7.95
N GLN A 281 -6.80 -4.36 -8.62
CA GLN A 281 -5.66 -3.66 -8.05
C GLN A 281 -5.95 -2.17 -7.85
N LEU A 282 -6.59 -1.52 -8.84
CA LEU A 282 -7.01 -0.12 -8.73
C LEU A 282 -8.03 0.06 -7.60
N ALA A 283 -8.98 -0.86 -7.46
CA ALA A 283 -9.95 -0.85 -6.37
C ALA A 283 -9.30 -0.96 -4.99
N GLY A 284 -8.32 -1.85 -4.85
CA GLY A 284 -7.58 -2.01 -3.61
C GLY A 284 -6.71 -0.78 -3.31
N ALA A 285 -6.02 -0.23 -4.32
CA ALA A 285 -5.26 1.01 -4.19
C ALA A 285 -6.15 2.18 -3.74
N THR A 286 -7.36 2.28 -4.32
CA THR A 286 -8.38 3.25 -3.90
C THR A 286 -8.75 3.08 -2.42
N THR A 287 -8.96 1.85 -1.96
CA THR A 287 -9.29 1.57 -0.56
C THR A 287 -8.11 1.93 0.36
N MET A 288 -6.87 1.60 -0.04
CA MET A 288 -5.67 2.01 0.70
C MET A 288 -5.55 3.54 0.77
N TRP A 289 -5.79 4.23 -0.34
CA TRP A 289 -5.76 5.69 -0.39
C TRP A 289 -6.82 6.28 0.53
N ALA A 290 -8.07 5.85 0.42
CA ALA A 290 -9.19 6.38 1.20
C ALA A 290 -9.03 6.18 2.70
N THR A 291 -8.44 5.07 3.15
CA THR A 291 -8.22 4.75 4.56
C THR A 291 -6.88 5.22 5.11
N GLY A 292 -5.97 5.68 4.27
CA GLY A 292 -4.60 5.96 4.68
C GLY A 292 -3.78 4.69 5.04
N ALA A 293 -4.28 3.48 4.72
CA ALA A 293 -3.59 2.23 5.00
C ALA A 293 -2.21 2.20 4.35
N GLN A 294 -1.18 1.87 5.10
CA GLN A 294 0.19 1.77 4.61
C GLN A 294 0.42 0.41 3.96
N SER A 295 0.97 0.39 2.74
CA SER A 295 1.29 -0.85 2.04
C SER A 295 2.44 -1.63 2.66
N VAL A 296 3.36 -0.96 3.37
CA VAL A 296 4.50 -1.58 4.07
C VAL A 296 4.62 -1.03 5.49
N ARG A 297 4.69 -1.93 6.46
CA ARG A 297 4.83 -1.59 7.88
C ARG A 297 5.96 -2.42 8.49
N PRO A 298 7.22 -1.97 8.41
CA PRO A 298 8.33 -2.65 9.06
C PRO A 298 8.30 -2.43 10.58
N ASP A 299 8.71 -3.44 11.33
CA ASP A 299 8.95 -3.25 12.76
C ASP A 299 10.21 -2.41 13.02
N GLN A 300 10.38 -1.94 14.25
CA GLN A 300 11.49 -1.06 14.61
C GLN A 300 12.87 -1.66 14.27
N ARG A 301 13.06 -2.96 14.47
CA ARG A 301 14.33 -3.63 14.16
C ARG A 301 14.54 -3.74 12.66
N ALA A 302 13.50 -4.07 11.89
CA ALA A 302 13.56 -4.06 10.44
C ALA A 302 13.90 -2.66 9.90
N GLN A 303 13.31 -1.60 10.47
CA GLN A 303 13.67 -0.22 10.13
C GLN A 303 15.15 0.07 10.38
N GLN A 304 15.70 -0.39 11.52
CA GLN A 304 17.12 -0.21 11.82
C GLN A 304 18.03 -0.93 10.82
N TRP A 305 17.62 -2.11 10.34
CA TRP A 305 18.40 -2.87 9.36
C TRP A 305 18.29 -2.30 7.93
N MET A 306 17.23 -1.56 7.66
CA MET A 306 16.98 -0.88 6.39
C MET A 306 17.46 0.58 6.38
N LYS A 307 17.99 1.09 7.49
CA LYS A 307 18.63 2.40 7.47
C LYS A 307 19.89 2.30 6.62
N LEU A 308 19.89 3.04 5.54
CA LEU A 308 21.12 3.45 4.89
C LEU A 308 21.94 4.14 5.99
N GLU A 309 23.22 3.83 6.08
CA GLU A 309 24.13 4.61 6.88
C GLU A 309 24.13 6.02 6.26
N ASP A 310 23.24 6.87 6.73
CA ASP A 310 23.35 8.31 6.49
C ASP A 310 24.56 8.76 7.34
N ASP A 311 25.72 8.74 6.71
CA ASP A 311 26.99 9.16 7.31
C ASP A 311 27.05 10.68 7.59
N ASP A 312 26.02 11.43 7.20
CA ASP A 312 26.00 12.88 7.35
C ASP A 312 24.89 13.28 8.34
N ASP A 313 25.25 13.33 9.65
CA ASP A 313 24.48 13.99 10.70
C ASP A 313 24.40 15.54 10.52
N GLU A 314 24.92 16.08 9.43
CA GLU A 314 24.81 17.51 9.15
C GLU A 314 23.41 17.85 8.63
N PRO A 315 22.70 18.79 9.26
CA PRO A 315 21.39 19.21 8.81
C PRO A 315 21.49 19.74 7.36
N SER A 316 20.63 19.25 6.49
CA SER A 316 20.56 19.72 5.12
C SER A 316 20.28 21.23 5.09
N PRO A 317 21.03 22.04 4.30
CA PRO A 317 20.73 23.45 4.15
C PRO A 317 19.48 23.73 3.31
N TRP A 318 18.84 22.69 2.77
CA TRP A 318 17.67 22.81 1.94
C TRP A 318 16.39 22.74 2.77
N GLU A 319 15.56 23.78 2.69
CA GLU A 319 14.25 23.84 3.34
C GLU A 319 13.13 23.89 2.30
N LEU A 320 11.95 23.36 2.64
CA LEU A 320 10.78 23.44 1.77
C LEU A 320 10.26 24.87 1.74
N ALA A 321 10.43 25.54 0.61
CA ALA A 321 9.95 26.91 0.38
C ALA A 321 8.47 26.96 -0.01
N GLY A 322 7.99 25.93 -0.71
CA GLY A 322 6.62 25.85 -1.17
C GLY A 322 6.40 24.72 -2.18
N VAL A 323 5.33 24.85 -2.94
CA VAL A 323 5.02 23.95 -4.05
C VAL A 323 4.76 24.76 -5.31
N GLU A 324 5.06 24.19 -6.46
CA GLU A 324 4.72 24.72 -7.77
C GLU A 324 3.69 23.80 -8.41
N ARG A 325 2.58 24.36 -8.88
CA ARG A 325 1.54 23.65 -9.60
C ARG A 325 1.02 24.54 -10.73
N ASP A 326 0.91 24.00 -11.94
CA ASP A 326 0.46 24.74 -13.14
C ASP A 326 1.26 26.02 -13.41
N GLY A 327 2.54 26.06 -12.98
CA GLY A 327 3.39 27.25 -13.07
C GLY A 327 3.11 28.34 -12.03
N GLU A 328 2.25 28.06 -11.05
CA GLU A 328 1.99 28.92 -9.90
C GLU A 328 2.72 28.41 -8.66
N PHE A 329 3.49 29.31 -8.03
CA PHE A 329 4.20 29.00 -6.78
C PHE A 329 3.30 29.33 -5.57
N ILE A 330 3.08 28.32 -4.73
CA ILE A 330 2.34 28.41 -3.47
C ILE A 330 3.35 28.28 -2.33
N PRO A 331 3.60 29.33 -1.53
CA PRO A 331 4.57 29.27 -0.45
C PRO A 331 4.14 28.29 0.65
N ALA A 332 5.12 27.66 1.30
CA ALA A 332 4.89 26.81 2.46
C ALA A 332 4.31 27.65 3.62
N ASP A 333 3.32 27.10 4.34
CA ASP A 333 2.80 27.73 5.55
C ASP A 333 3.81 27.56 6.68
N PRO A 334 4.42 28.65 7.20
CA PRO A 334 5.42 28.59 8.26
C PRO A 334 4.86 28.05 9.59
N ASP A 335 3.55 28.09 9.80
CA ASP A 335 2.89 27.56 11.00
C ASP A 335 2.52 26.08 10.88
N SER A 336 2.71 25.46 9.71
CA SER A 336 2.50 24.02 9.52
C SER A 336 3.67 23.23 10.10
N THR A 337 3.66 22.97 11.41
CA THR A 337 4.63 22.08 12.11
C THR A 337 4.45 20.58 11.78
N GLY A 338 3.88 20.26 10.63
CA GLY A 338 3.68 18.89 10.16
C GLY A 338 4.57 18.63 8.96
N GLY A 339 5.46 17.64 9.10
CA GLY A 339 6.28 17.17 7.98
C GLY A 339 5.46 16.94 6.72
N VAL A 340 6.12 16.93 5.59
CA VAL A 340 5.75 16.89 4.16
C VAL A 340 4.49 16.06 3.72
N SER A 341 3.65 15.61 4.63
CA SER A 341 2.48 14.76 4.36
C SER A 341 1.11 15.47 4.42
N ARG A 342 1.06 16.79 4.57
CA ARG A 342 -0.21 17.53 4.57
C ARG A 342 -0.26 18.53 3.43
N PHE A 343 -0.38 18.03 2.20
CA PHE A 343 -1.04 18.81 1.17
C PHE A 343 -2.54 18.74 1.48
N THR A 344 -3.04 19.72 2.22
CA THR A 344 -4.45 20.06 2.18
C THR A 344 -4.65 20.83 0.88
N THR A 345 -4.96 20.11 -0.19
CA THR A 345 -5.60 20.78 -1.33
C THR A 345 -6.96 21.24 -0.84
N SER A 346 -7.11 22.54 -0.61
CA SER A 346 -8.44 23.16 -0.55
C SER A 346 -9.04 23.00 -1.95
N TRP A 347 -9.84 21.95 -2.11
CA TRP A 347 -10.54 21.71 -3.35
C TRP A 347 -11.84 22.52 -3.34
N ASP A 348 -11.92 23.52 -4.22
CA ASP A 348 -13.18 24.14 -4.57
C ASP A 348 -13.82 23.33 -5.70
N PRO A 349 -15.04 22.81 -5.54
CA PRO A 349 -15.70 22.06 -6.59
C PRO A 349 -15.94 22.97 -7.80
N PRO A 350 -15.72 22.52 -9.04
CA PRO A 350 -16.15 23.25 -10.20
C PRO A 350 -17.69 23.31 -10.25
N ASP A 351 -18.23 24.51 -10.60
CA ASP A 351 -19.65 24.80 -10.80
C ASP A 351 -20.36 23.83 -11.77
#